data_446a81d32cfed7ba17d9a2118116c440
#
_entry.id   446a81d32cfed7ba17d9a2118116c440
#
_cell.length_a   1.000
_cell.length_b   1.000
_cell.length_c   1.000
_cell.angle_alpha   90.00
_cell.angle_beta   90.00
_cell.angle_gamma   90.00
#
_symmetry.space_group_name_H-M   'P 1'
#
loop_
_entity.id
_entity.type
_entity.pdbx_description
1 polymer ?
#
loop_
_entity_poly.entity_id
_entity_poly.type
_entity_poly.pdbx_seq_one_letter_code
_entity_poly.pdbx_strand_id
1 'polypeptide(L)'
;MKVAVIGCGTIANAAHIPSYMNNPEAEIKYFCDIIPERAQAAVEKYGCGTAVVDYHDVLADPEVEAVSVCTPNNVHPTISIDALRAGKNVLCEKPAARTYKEALEMQKVQHETGKVLNIGVVNRFNDSVNLIKKYIDDGKLGNIYHVHASFRAHRSIPGLGGAFTTKAIAGGGALIDWGVHYLDIVMYCCGDPKVKTVTGEAFCELGKDMKGYAYTDMWAGSPKYDGTYDVDDSVVGMIRTEGPVISLHGAWAQNIGENECYIDFMGDKGGIRLQYGKDFTVYSSEYGALTEYKPVFKMRDHFQNEIDAFIDCIKTGKKLPSHIDTVIITAQMMQAIYDSSEQHKEITLG
;
A
#
# COMPACT_ATOMS: atom_id res chain seq x y z
N MET A 1 8.28 -17.73 16.84
CA MET A 1 9.10 -16.86 15.96
C MET A 1 9.34 -15.52 16.66
N LYS A 2 10.61 -15.14 16.86
CA LYS A 2 10.94 -13.83 17.45
C LYS A 2 10.96 -12.77 16.35
N VAL A 3 10.17 -11.72 16.54
CA VAL A 3 10.02 -10.64 15.57
C VAL A 3 10.41 -9.29 16.19
N ALA A 4 10.75 -8.31 15.35
CA ALA A 4 10.95 -6.95 15.79
C ALA A 4 10.13 -5.98 14.92
N VAL A 5 9.68 -4.89 15.53
CA VAL A 5 8.99 -3.79 14.84
C VAL A 5 9.91 -2.59 14.79
N ILE A 6 10.27 -2.18 13.56
CA ILE A 6 11.13 -1.03 13.28
C ILE A 6 10.26 0.12 12.79
N GLY A 7 10.17 1.19 13.58
CA GLY A 7 9.19 2.27 13.46
C GLY A 7 7.97 1.99 14.34
N CYS A 8 7.86 2.73 15.45
CA CYS A 8 6.76 2.61 16.42
C CYS A 8 5.73 3.73 16.25
N GLY A 9 5.46 4.11 14.98
CA GLY A 9 4.49 5.13 14.60
C GLY A 9 3.03 4.66 14.58
N THR A 10 2.19 5.39 13.85
CA THR A 10 0.74 5.14 13.78
C THR A 10 0.41 3.75 13.25
N ILE A 11 0.98 3.34 12.10
CA ILE A 11 0.64 2.05 11.49
C ILE A 11 1.12 0.86 12.34
N ALA A 12 2.30 0.97 12.95
CA ALA A 12 2.80 -0.05 13.84
C ALA A 12 1.84 -0.28 15.03
N ASN A 13 1.39 0.82 15.65
CA ASN A 13 0.49 0.77 16.82
C ASN A 13 -0.96 0.44 16.48
N ALA A 14 -1.42 0.75 15.27
CA ALA A 14 -2.80 0.49 14.85
C ALA A 14 -2.96 -0.94 14.30
N ALA A 15 -1.92 -1.51 13.70
CA ALA A 15 -2.01 -2.73 12.92
C ALA A 15 -0.97 -3.80 13.31
N HIS A 16 0.33 -3.55 13.05
CA HIS A 16 1.36 -4.59 13.16
C HIS A 16 1.50 -5.15 14.57
N ILE A 17 1.69 -4.27 15.56
CA ILE A 17 1.91 -4.70 16.96
C ILE A 17 0.71 -5.47 17.49
N PRO A 18 -0.54 -4.96 17.40
CA PRO A 18 -1.72 -5.72 17.84
C PRO A 18 -1.86 -7.08 17.14
N SER A 19 -1.57 -7.15 15.83
CA SER A 19 -1.68 -8.39 15.08
C SER A 19 -0.61 -9.42 15.47
N TYR A 20 0.63 -8.99 15.74
CA TYR A 20 1.64 -9.88 16.31
C TYR A 20 1.27 -10.35 17.73
N MET A 21 0.75 -9.45 18.58
CA MET A 21 0.30 -9.81 19.93
C MET A 21 -0.83 -10.85 19.92
N ASN A 22 -1.68 -10.83 18.90
CA ASN A 22 -2.77 -11.79 18.73
C ASN A 22 -2.32 -13.11 18.07
N ASN A 23 -1.12 -13.17 17.47
CA ASN A 23 -0.61 -14.37 16.84
C ASN A 23 0.18 -15.22 17.86
N PRO A 24 -0.28 -16.44 18.22
CA PRO A 24 0.36 -17.25 19.26
C PRO A 24 1.75 -17.79 18.87
N GLU A 25 2.12 -17.67 17.59
CA GLU A 25 3.40 -18.15 17.07
C GLU A 25 4.45 -17.03 16.94
N ALA A 26 4.06 -15.78 17.22
CA ALA A 26 4.93 -14.61 17.21
C ALA A 26 5.22 -14.09 18.62
N GLU A 27 6.45 -13.65 18.84
CA GLU A 27 6.91 -12.98 20.05
C GLU A 27 7.65 -11.72 19.64
N ILE A 28 7.15 -10.55 20.04
CA ILE A 28 7.84 -9.28 19.78
C ILE A 28 9.01 -9.15 20.75
N LYS A 29 10.25 -9.22 20.22
CA LYS A 29 11.47 -9.10 21.02
C LYS A 29 11.94 -7.64 21.12
N TYR A 30 11.78 -6.85 20.06
CA TYR A 30 12.21 -5.46 20.03
C TYR A 30 11.16 -4.53 19.44
N PHE A 31 11.06 -3.36 20.05
CA PHE A 31 10.47 -2.15 19.48
C PHE A 31 11.60 -1.18 19.18
N CYS A 32 11.79 -0.79 17.91
CA CYS A 32 12.86 0.09 17.47
C CYS A 32 12.27 1.39 16.89
N ASP A 33 12.70 2.55 17.41
CA ASP A 33 12.35 3.85 16.82
C ASP A 33 13.49 4.84 17.12
N ILE A 34 13.84 5.67 16.13
CA ILE A 34 14.83 6.74 16.30
C ILE A 34 14.41 7.79 17.34
N ILE A 35 13.12 7.81 17.69
CA ILE A 35 12.56 8.59 18.80
C ILE A 35 12.39 7.64 19.99
N PRO A 36 13.31 7.66 20.98
CA PRO A 36 13.35 6.68 22.07
C PRO A 36 12.03 6.53 22.81
N GLU A 37 11.32 7.67 22.97
CA GLU A 37 10.04 7.74 23.70
C GLU A 37 8.96 6.89 23.02
N ARG A 38 8.99 6.74 21.69
CA ARG A 38 8.04 5.91 20.95
C ARG A 38 8.27 4.42 21.17
N ALA A 39 9.52 4.00 21.13
CA ALA A 39 9.90 2.63 21.42
C ALA A 39 9.58 2.25 22.87
N GLN A 40 9.91 3.13 23.81
CA GLN A 40 9.64 2.95 25.23
C GLN A 40 8.12 2.89 25.51
N ALA A 41 7.35 3.80 24.92
CA ALA A 41 5.88 3.80 25.04
C ALA A 41 5.24 2.51 24.50
N ALA A 42 5.81 1.92 23.45
CA ALA A 42 5.35 0.62 22.95
C ALA A 42 5.62 -0.50 23.96
N VAL A 43 6.83 -0.58 24.55
CA VAL A 43 7.14 -1.54 25.62
C VAL A 43 6.14 -1.43 26.78
N GLU A 44 5.90 -0.21 27.25
CA GLU A 44 5.00 0.06 28.38
C GLU A 44 3.54 -0.32 28.05
N LYS A 45 3.10 0.07 26.84
CA LYS A 45 1.71 -0.18 26.40
C LYS A 45 1.40 -1.66 26.20
N TYR A 46 2.34 -2.42 25.63
CA TYR A 46 2.10 -3.81 25.26
C TYR A 46 2.67 -4.81 26.27
N GLY A 47 3.48 -4.36 27.22
CA GLY A 47 4.00 -5.17 28.32
C GLY A 47 5.00 -6.25 27.88
N CYS A 48 5.67 -6.09 26.74
CA CYS A 48 6.61 -7.04 26.19
C CYS A 48 7.75 -6.33 25.44
N GLY A 49 8.77 -7.12 25.03
CA GLY A 49 9.86 -6.65 24.19
C GLY A 49 10.83 -5.71 24.90
N THR A 50 11.78 -5.20 24.13
CA THR A 50 12.81 -4.23 24.59
C THR A 50 12.84 -3.05 23.62
N ALA A 51 12.92 -1.83 24.16
CA ALA A 51 13.05 -0.62 23.37
C ALA A 51 14.52 -0.43 22.93
N VAL A 52 14.73 -0.19 21.65
CA VAL A 52 16.03 0.13 21.05
C VAL A 52 15.90 1.29 20.08
N VAL A 53 17.01 2.01 19.83
CA VAL A 53 17.01 3.21 18.97
C VAL A 53 17.61 2.91 17.60
N ASP A 54 18.62 2.06 17.55
CA ASP A 54 19.30 1.68 16.31
C ASP A 54 18.81 0.30 15.83
N TYR A 55 18.28 0.25 14.61
CA TYR A 55 17.82 -1.02 14.03
C TYR A 55 18.97 -2.01 13.76
N HIS A 56 20.22 -1.55 13.69
CA HIS A 56 21.37 -2.44 13.57
C HIS A 56 21.53 -3.36 14.79
N ASP A 57 21.16 -2.89 15.99
CA ASP A 57 21.16 -3.73 17.21
C ASP A 57 20.14 -4.86 17.07
N VAL A 58 18.97 -4.57 16.45
CA VAL A 58 17.96 -5.60 16.13
C VAL A 58 18.50 -6.61 15.14
N LEU A 59 19.16 -6.15 14.08
CA LEU A 59 19.67 -7.01 13.00
C LEU A 59 20.85 -7.89 13.48
N ALA A 60 21.67 -7.41 14.42
CA ALA A 60 22.78 -8.14 15.01
C ALA A 60 22.34 -9.30 15.90
N ASP A 61 21.10 -9.30 16.40
CA ASP A 61 20.59 -10.36 17.26
C ASP A 61 20.20 -11.60 16.45
N PRO A 62 20.89 -12.76 16.62
CA PRO A 62 20.58 -13.99 15.87
C PRO A 62 19.24 -14.61 16.23
N GLU A 63 18.63 -14.26 17.36
CA GLU A 63 17.32 -14.78 17.73
C GLU A 63 16.16 -14.10 17.00
N VAL A 64 16.36 -12.90 16.43
CA VAL A 64 15.37 -12.22 15.61
C VAL A 64 15.30 -12.88 14.25
N GLU A 65 14.14 -13.44 13.91
CA GLU A 65 13.91 -14.18 12.67
C GLU A 65 13.26 -13.32 11.57
N ALA A 66 12.47 -12.32 11.99
CA ALA A 66 11.75 -11.42 11.07
C ALA A 66 11.61 -10.01 11.63
N VAL A 67 11.47 -9.05 10.73
CA VAL A 67 11.23 -7.65 11.06
C VAL A 67 10.05 -7.08 10.27
N SER A 68 9.23 -6.24 10.94
CA SER A 68 8.29 -5.33 10.27
C SER A 68 8.92 -3.95 10.16
N VAL A 69 8.99 -3.41 8.94
CA VAL A 69 9.51 -2.07 8.66
C VAL A 69 8.33 -1.11 8.51
N CYS A 70 8.05 -0.34 9.56
CA CYS A 70 6.91 0.59 9.69
C CYS A 70 7.37 2.05 9.75
N THR A 71 8.41 2.36 9.00
CA THR A 71 9.12 3.64 9.00
C THR A 71 8.60 4.58 7.89
N PRO A 72 9.11 5.82 7.76
CA PRO A 72 8.86 6.62 6.56
C PRO A 72 9.44 6.00 5.29
N ASN A 73 8.81 6.28 4.14
CA ASN A 73 9.07 5.62 2.85
C ASN A 73 10.54 5.68 2.40
N ASN A 74 11.24 6.78 2.71
CA ASN A 74 12.63 6.99 2.29
C ASN A 74 13.64 6.02 2.89
N VAL A 75 13.31 5.37 3.98
CA VAL A 75 14.21 4.41 4.65
C VAL A 75 13.76 2.95 4.50
N HIS A 76 12.58 2.70 3.90
CA HIS A 76 12.10 1.34 3.58
C HIS A 76 13.17 0.50 2.85
N PRO A 77 13.77 1.00 1.74
CA PRO A 77 14.77 0.22 1.00
C PRO A 77 16.00 -0.10 1.85
N THR A 78 16.56 0.90 2.53
CA THR A 78 17.78 0.72 3.31
C THR A 78 17.60 -0.30 4.42
N ILE A 79 16.58 -0.13 5.26
CA ILE A 79 16.32 -1.04 6.39
C ILE A 79 15.98 -2.44 5.89
N SER A 80 15.15 -2.57 4.85
CA SER A 80 14.77 -3.88 4.30
C SER A 80 15.96 -4.62 3.69
N ILE A 81 16.82 -3.92 2.94
CA ILE A 81 18.03 -4.49 2.34
C ILE A 81 19.00 -4.96 3.42
N ASP A 82 19.23 -4.14 4.44
CA ASP A 82 20.13 -4.49 5.55
C ASP A 82 19.58 -5.69 6.34
N ALA A 83 18.26 -5.74 6.58
CA ALA A 83 17.61 -6.86 7.24
C ALA A 83 17.74 -8.17 6.43
N LEU A 84 17.49 -8.13 5.11
CA LEU A 84 17.66 -9.28 4.23
C LEU A 84 19.10 -9.80 4.25
N ARG A 85 20.11 -8.90 4.15
CA ARG A 85 21.53 -9.23 4.22
C ARG A 85 21.96 -9.79 5.58
N ALA A 86 21.31 -9.32 6.65
CA ALA A 86 21.49 -9.88 8.01
C ALA A 86 20.74 -11.23 8.21
N GLY A 87 20.13 -11.78 7.15
CA GLY A 87 19.43 -13.05 7.18
C GLY A 87 18.04 -13.01 7.80
N LYS A 88 17.44 -11.82 7.94
CA LYS A 88 16.09 -11.66 8.49
C LYS A 88 15.04 -11.68 7.36
N ASN A 89 13.84 -12.17 7.68
CA ASN A 89 12.66 -12.04 6.82
C ASN A 89 12.02 -10.68 7.07
N VAL A 90 11.44 -10.10 6.03
CA VAL A 90 10.97 -8.70 6.06
C VAL A 90 9.51 -8.60 5.61
N LEU A 91 8.69 -7.93 6.42
CA LEU A 91 7.43 -7.32 6.02
C LEU A 91 7.65 -5.80 6.02
N CYS A 92 7.69 -5.20 4.83
CA CYS A 92 7.92 -3.77 4.67
C CYS A 92 6.58 -3.08 4.35
N GLU A 93 6.25 -2.01 5.07
CA GLU A 93 5.07 -1.21 4.76
C GLU A 93 5.10 -0.66 3.33
N LYS A 94 3.88 -0.38 2.83
CA LYS A 94 3.70 0.27 1.53
C LYS A 94 4.03 1.79 1.61
N PRO A 95 4.47 2.38 0.50
CA PRO A 95 4.96 1.74 -0.72
C PRO A 95 6.27 0.99 -0.46
N ALA A 96 6.61 0.03 -1.29
CA ALA A 96 7.90 -0.69 -1.15
C ALA A 96 9.08 0.28 -1.07
N ALA A 97 9.05 1.32 -1.92
CA ALA A 97 10.08 2.35 -2.01
C ALA A 97 9.47 3.64 -2.60
N ARG A 98 10.24 4.74 -2.56
CA ARG A 98 9.85 6.01 -3.20
C ARG A 98 9.90 5.96 -4.72
N THR A 99 10.80 5.15 -5.28
CA THR A 99 11.03 5.00 -6.73
C THR A 99 11.04 3.54 -7.13
N TYR A 100 10.73 3.29 -8.41
CA TYR A 100 10.84 1.94 -9.00
C TYR A 100 12.27 1.39 -8.93
N LYS A 101 13.28 2.26 -9.13
CA LYS A 101 14.70 1.86 -9.03
C LYS A 101 15.06 1.33 -7.64
N GLU A 102 14.60 2.00 -6.58
CA GLU A 102 14.81 1.54 -5.20
C GLU A 102 14.11 0.20 -4.95
N ALA A 103 12.88 0.02 -5.47
CA ALA A 103 12.15 -1.24 -5.35
C ALA A 103 12.84 -2.40 -6.09
N LEU A 104 13.43 -2.14 -7.27
CA LEU A 104 14.25 -3.12 -8.00
C LEU A 104 15.49 -3.57 -7.20
N GLU A 105 16.14 -2.65 -6.48
CA GLU A 105 17.28 -3.02 -5.64
C GLU A 105 16.85 -3.89 -4.45
N MET A 106 15.69 -3.60 -3.84
CA MET A 106 15.12 -4.46 -2.79
C MET A 106 14.82 -5.86 -3.33
N GLN A 107 14.19 -5.96 -4.51
CA GLN A 107 13.90 -7.24 -5.18
C GLN A 107 15.17 -8.02 -5.47
N LYS A 108 16.20 -7.37 -6.01
CA LYS A 108 17.50 -7.98 -6.30
C LYS A 108 18.12 -8.59 -5.02
N VAL A 109 18.17 -7.84 -3.92
CA VAL A 109 18.73 -8.34 -2.66
C VAL A 109 17.87 -9.46 -2.08
N GLN A 110 16.54 -9.40 -2.25
CA GLN A 110 15.67 -10.51 -1.88
C GLN A 110 16.04 -11.79 -2.64
N HIS A 111 16.28 -11.71 -3.98
CA HIS A 111 16.72 -12.85 -4.76
C HIS A 111 18.12 -13.37 -4.36
N GLU A 112 19.05 -12.47 -4.04
CA GLU A 112 20.40 -12.81 -3.58
C GLU A 112 20.40 -13.56 -2.25
N THR A 113 19.54 -13.16 -1.33
CA THR A 113 19.51 -13.71 0.03
C THR A 113 18.54 -14.89 0.19
N GLY A 114 17.57 -15.03 -0.70
CA GLY A 114 16.51 -16.03 -0.61
C GLY A 114 15.58 -15.86 0.59
N LYS A 115 15.68 -14.74 1.33
CA LYS A 115 14.79 -14.43 2.45
C LYS A 115 13.45 -13.93 1.97
N VAL A 116 12.44 -13.99 2.84
CA VAL A 116 11.11 -13.44 2.53
C VAL A 116 11.16 -11.92 2.54
N LEU A 117 10.64 -11.30 1.48
CA LEU A 117 10.34 -9.87 1.42
C LEU A 117 8.90 -9.71 0.92
N ASN A 118 8.00 -9.42 1.86
CA ASN A 118 6.62 -9.06 1.56
C ASN A 118 6.42 -7.55 1.78
N ILE A 119 5.55 -6.97 0.97
CA ILE A 119 5.16 -5.56 1.08
C ILE A 119 3.78 -5.48 1.72
N GLY A 120 3.57 -4.52 2.60
CA GLY A 120 2.34 -4.27 3.35
C GLY A 120 1.18 -3.78 2.49
N VAL A 121 0.89 -4.50 1.40
CA VAL A 121 -0.28 -4.27 0.54
C VAL A 121 -1.47 -5.01 1.11
N VAL A 122 -1.86 -4.60 2.29
CA VAL A 122 -2.82 -5.28 3.18
C VAL A 122 -4.16 -5.65 2.51
N ASN A 123 -4.57 -4.91 1.46
CA ASN A 123 -5.80 -5.21 0.73
C ASN A 123 -5.79 -6.56 0.00
N ARG A 124 -4.61 -7.15 -0.26
CA ARG A 124 -4.50 -8.53 -0.79
C ARG A 124 -4.95 -9.59 0.24
N PHE A 125 -5.13 -9.19 1.50
CA PHE A 125 -5.65 -10.03 2.60
C PHE A 125 -7.07 -9.65 3.03
N ASN A 126 -7.71 -8.72 2.32
CA ASN A 126 -9.08 -8.29 2.57
C ASN A 126 -10.08 -9.28 1.96
N ASP A 127 -11.10 -9.69 2.73
CA ASP A 127 -12.08 -10.69 2.29
C ASP A 127 -12.93 -10.20 1.11
N SER A 128 -13.28 -8.90 1.01
CA SER A 128 -13.99 -8.34 -0.16
C SER A 128 -13.14 -8.47 -1.42
N VAL A 129 -11.87 -8.07 -1.35
CA VAL A 129 -10.93 -8.09 -2.48
C VAL A 129 -10.69 -9.53 -2.95
N ASN A 130 -10.49 -10.46 -2.01
CA ASN A 130 -10.32 -11.87 -2.33
C ASN A 130 -11.58 -12.51 -2.95
N LEU A 131 -12.76 -12.11 -2.48
CA LEU A 131 -14.01 -12.57 -3.06
C LEU A 131 -14.21 -12.00 -4.48
N ILE A 132 -13.90 -10.71 -4.71
CA ILE A 132 -13.92 -10.11 -6.06
C ILE A 132 -12.97 -10.84 -6.99
N LYS A 133 -11.72 -11.08 -6.55
CA LYS A 133 -10.75 -11.86 -7.32
C LYS A 133 -11.32 -13.22 -7.70
N LYS A 134 -11.98 -13.91 -6.78
CA LYS A 134 -12.62 -15.19 -7.06
C LYS A 134 -13.74 -15.06 -8.10
N TYR A 135 -14.56 -14.00 -8.05
CA TYR A 135 -15.58 -13.76 -9.10
C TYR A 135 -14.95 -13.59 -10.48
N ILE A 136 -13.81 -12.89 -10.55
CA ILE A 136 -13.07 -12.68 -11.80
C ILE A 136 -12.43 -13.99 -12.28
N ASP A 137 -11.71 -14.70 -11.41
CA ASP A 137 -11.04 -15.97 -11.73
C ASP A 137 -12.02 -17.06 -12.16
N ASP A 138 -13.22 -17.11 -11.55
CA ASP A 138 -14.32 -18.04 -11.92
C ASP A 138 -15.04 -17.61 -13.22
N GLY A 139 -14.63 -16.52 -13.87
CA GLY A 139 -15.21 -16.01 -15.13
C GLY A 139 -16.62 -15.45 -14.98
N LYS A 140 -17.08 -15.13 -13.76
CA LYS A 140 -18.44 -14.62 -13.50
C LYS A 140 -18.70 -13.26 -14.15
N LEU A 141 -17.65 -12.45 -14.33
CA LEU A 141 -17.75 -11.16 -14.99
C LEU A 141 -17.43 -11.23 -16.50
N GLY A 142 -17.01 -12.39 -17.01
CA GLY A 142 -16.52 -12.55 -18.37
C GLY A 142 -15.14 -11.93 -18.56
N ASN A 143 -14.89 -11.34 -19.73
CA ASN A 143 -13.65 -10.62 -20.00
C ASN A 143 -13.72 -9.22 -19.39
N ILE A 144 -12.82 -8.93 -18.42
CA ILE A 144 -12.70 -7.58 -17.87
C ILE A 144 -11.97 -6.72 -18.90
N TYR A 145 -12.67 -5.76 -19.47
CA TYR A 145 -12.12 -4.87 -20.49
C TYR A 145 -11.72 -3.48 -19.98
N HIS A 146 -12.33 -3.03 -18.88
CA HIS A 146 -12.05 -1.75 -18.26
C HIS A 146 -12.16 -1.83 -16.74
N VAL A 147 -11.25 -1.14 -16.06
CA VAL A 147 -11.34 -0.89 -14.61
C VAL A 147 -11.24 0.60 -14.37
N HIS A 148 -12.14 1.16 -13.58
CA HIS A 148 -12.07 2.56 -13.13
C HIS A 148 -11.79 2.59 -11.63
N ALA A 149 -10.69 3.22 -11.24
CA ALA A 149 -10.30 3.41 -9.85
C ALA A 149 -10.39 4.89 -9.48
N SER A 150 -11.22 5.22 -8.49
CA SER A 150 -11.39 6.58 -7.96
C SER A 150 -11.05 6.62 -6.47
N PHE A 151 -10.15 7.54 -6.09
CA PHE A 151 -9.80 7.86 -4.70
C PHE A 151 -9.73 9.37 -4.51
N ARG A 152 -10.83 10.05 -4.68
CA ARG A 152 -10.94 11.51 -4.70
C ARG A 152 -11.56 12.01 -3.41
N ALA A 153 -10.89 12.94 -2.76
CA ALA A 153 -11.41 13.62 -1.57
C ALA A 153 -11.48 15.13 -1.78
N HIS A 154 -12.43 15.77 -1.08
CA HIS A 154 -12.54 17.21 -1.08
C HIS A 154 -11.36 17.87 -0.35
N ARG A 155 -11.07 17.39 0.88
CA ARG A 155 -9.98 17.91 1.74
C ARG A 155 -9.50 16.79 2.69
N SER A 156 -8.40 16.13 2.29
CA SER A 156 -7.83 15.00 3.04
C SER A 156 -6.31 14.93 2.94
N ILE A 157 -5.64 16.07 2.74
CA ILE A 157 -4.17 16.09 2.86
C ILE A 157 -3.82 15.64 4.30
N PRO A 158 -2.97 14.63 4.47
CA PRO A 158 -2.71 14.01 5.78
C PRO A 158 -2.17 14.98 6.83
N GLY A 159 -1.32 15.91 6.39
CA GLY A 159 -0.70 16.95 7.21
C GLY A 159 0.20 17.81 6.33
N LEU A 160 0.31 19.10 6.61
CA LEU A 160 1.07 20.05 5.82
C LEU A 160 2.50 20.23 6.35
N GLY A 161 3.49 20.32 5.45
CA GLY A 161 4.88 20.62 5.75
C GLY A 161 5.62 19.50 6.51
N GLY A 162 5.05 18.29 6.54
CA GLY A 162 5.62 17.12 7.21
C GLY A 162 6.16 16.06 6.25
N ALA A 163 6.34 14.85 6.77
CA ALA A 163 6.91 13.73 5.99
C ALA A 163 6.09 13.38 4.76
N PHE A 164 4.74 13.41 4.86
CA PHE A 164 3.84 13.08 3.74
C PHE A 164 3.93 14.06 2.58
N THR A 165 4.23 15.33 2.84
CA THR A 165 4.24 16.38 1.83
C THR A 165 5.64 16.78 1.35
N THR A 166 6.66 16.07 1.82
CA THR A 166 8.06 16.26 1.39
C THR A 166 8.47 15.12 0.45
N LYS A 167 8.65 15.42 -0.85
CA LYS A 167 8.96 14.42 -1.90
C LYS A 167 10.22 13.62 -1.57
N ALA A 168 11.24 14.24 -1.00
CA ALA A 168 12.47 13.56 -0.59
C ALA A 168 12.23 12.47 0.48
N ILE A 169 11.13 12.53 1.23
CA ILE A 169 10.75 11.56 2.27
C ILE A 169 9.69 10.60 1.72
N ALA A 170 8.61 11.15 1.20
CA ALA A 170 7.44 10.37 0.78
C ALA A 170 7.60 9.71 -0.61
N GLY A 171 8.35 10.33 -1.52
CA GLY A 171 8.47 9.93 -2.93
C GLY A 171 7.43 10.60 -3.82
N GLY A 172 6.28 10.97 -3.29
CA GLY A 172 5.15 11.64 -3.93
C GLY A 172 4.02 11.85 -2.94
N GLY A 173 2.88 12.30 -3.42
CA GLY A 173 1.72 12.65 -2.60
C GLY A 173 0.57 11.66 -2.70
N ALA A 174 -0.58 12.12 -3.20
CA ALA A 174 -1.81 11.33 -3.27
C ALA A 174 -1.64 10.01 -4.03
N LEU A 175 -0.85 10.00 -5.11
CA LEU A 175 -0.59 8.78 -5.88
C LEU A 175 0.19 7.75 -5.06
N ILE A 176 1.26 8.15 -4.39
CA ILE A 176 2.11 7.24 -3.59
C ILE A 176 1.37 6.74 -2.35
N ASP A 177 0.63 7.61 -1.67
CA ASP A 177 -0.02 7.24 -0.40
C ASP A 177 -1.31 6.44 -0.61
N TRP A 178 -2.24 6.94 -1.43
CA TRP A 178 -3.53 6.29 -1.69
C TRP A 178 -3.53 5.48 -2.97
N GLY A 179 -2.96 6.02 -4.05
CA GLY A 179 -2.97 5.38 -5.36
C GLY A 179 -2.33 4.00 -5.37
N VAL A 180 -1.29 3.78 -4.54
CA VAL A 180 -0.67 2.46 -4.37
C VAL A 180 -1.68 1.37 -4.02
N HIS A 181 -2.62 1.65 -3.12
CA HIS A 181 -3.65 0.69 -2.72
C HIS A 181 -4.62 0.35 -3.85
N TYR A 182 -5.06 1.37 -4.60
CA TYR A 182 -6.03 1.18 -5.69
C TYR A 182 -5.41 0.44 -6.88
N LEU A 183 -4.22 0.84 -7.29
CA LEU A 183 -3.48 0.17 -8.36
C LEU A 183 -3.17 -1.29 -7.98
N ASP A 184 -2.76 -1.53 -6.74
CA ASP A 184 -2.46 -2.87 -6.26
C ASP A 184 -3.69 -3.79 -6.25
N ILE A 185 -4.85 -3.30 -5.75
CA ILE A 185 -6.11 -4.05 -5.79
C ILE A 185 -6.49 -4.42 -7.23
N VAL A 186 -6.40 -3.45 -8.15
CA VAL A 186 -6.74 -3.68 -9.56
C VAL A 186 -5.85 -4.75 -10.18
N MET A 187 -4.53 -4.63 -10.00
CA MET A 187 -3.58 -5.60 -10.54
C MET A 187 -3.82 -6.99 -9.96
N TYR A 188 -3.92 -7.10 -8.63
CA TYR A 188 -4.17 -8.36 -7.94
C TYR A 188 -5.47 -9.04 -8.40
N CYS A 189 -6.57 -8.30 -8.46
CA CYS A 189 -7.86 -8.86 -8.89
C CYS A 189 -7.84 -9.30 -10.36
N CYS A 190 -7.13 -8.58 -11.22
CA CYS A 190 -7.03 -8.89 -12.65
C CYS A 190 -5.93 -9.90 -13.01
N GLY A 191 -5.25 -10.49 -12.03
CA GLY A 191 -4.22 -11.52 -12.26
C GLY A 191 -2.86 -10.97 -12.68
N ASP A 192 -2.52 -9.76 -12.24
CA ASP A 192 -1.25 -9.05 -12.48
C ASP A 192 -0.89 -8.98 -13.99
N PRO A 193 -1.79 -8.44 -14.87
CA PRO A 193 -1.55 -8.39 -16.30
C PRO A 193 -0.34 -7.51 -16.64
N LYS A 194 0.43 -7.89 -17.66
CA LYS A 194 1.57 -7.10 -18.13
C LYS A 194 1.13 -5.70 -18.55
N VAL A 195 1.73 -4.66 -17.98
CA VAL A 195 1.50 -3.27 -18.33
C VAL A 195 2.24 -2.94 -19.61
N LYS A 196 1.58 -2.25 -20.56
CA LYS A 196 2.12 -1.86 -21.86
C LYS A 196 2.50 -0.39 -21.91
N THR A 197 1.53 0.47 -21.63
CA THR A 197 1.74 1.93 -21.67
C THR A 197 1.01 2.61 -20.55
N VAL A 198 1.56 3.75 -20.13
CA VAL A 198 1.01 4.60 -19.06
C VAL A 198 0.98 6.05 -19.53
N THR A 199 -0.16 6.70 -19.38
CA THR A 199 -0.33 8.15 -19.54
C THR A 199 -0.91 8.70 -18.25
N GLY A 200 -0.35 9.79 -17.73
CA GLY A 200 -0.89 10.41 -16.53
C GLY A 200 -0.39 11.83 -16.32
N GLU A 201 -1.09 12.54 -15.44
CA GLU A 201 -0.75 13.89 -15.01
C GLU A 201 -0.92 13.97 -13.49
N ALA A 202 0.09 14.49 -12.80
CA ALA A 202 0.11 14.72 -11.37
C ALA A 202 0.09 16.23 -11.11
N PHE A 203 -0.78 16.67 -10.21
CA PHE A 203 -1.01 18.09 -9.93
C PHE A 203 -0.63 18.42 -8.49
N CYS A 204 0.00 19.58 -8.30
CA CYS A 204 0.27 20.17 -6.99
C CYS A 204 -0.39 21.56 -6.97
N GLU A 205 -1.70 21.60 -6.71
CA GLU A 205 -2.47 22.85 -6.86
C GLU A 205 -3.00 23.41 -5.55
N LEU A 206 -3.61 22.61 -4.72
CA LEU A 206 -4.24 23.09 -3.48
C LEU A 206 -3.26 23.11 -2.32
N GLY A 207 -2.44 22.08 -2.19
CA GLY A 207 -1.50 21.95 -1.06
C GLY A 207 -0.31 22.89 -1.12
N LYS A 208 0.07 23.39 -2.30
CA LYS A 208 1.19 24.32 -2.44
C LYS A 208 0.98 25.66 -1.72
N ASP A 209 -0.27 26.11 -1.59
CA ASP A 209 -0.62 27.23 -0.71
C ASP A 209 -1.03 26.70 0.68
N MET A 210 -0.07 26.25 1.45
CA MET A 210 -0.33 25.65 2.76
C MET A 210 -1.10 26.57 3.72
N LYS A 211 -0.88 27.91 3.63
CA LYS A 211 -1.54 28.88 4.53
C LYS A 211 -2.97 29.18 4.10
N GLY A 212 -3.24 29.14 2.81
CA GLY A 212 -4.58 29.32 2.23
C GLY A 212 -5.41 28.03 2.17
N TYR A 213 -4.79 26.86 2.45
CA TYR A 213 -5.49 25.59 2.38
C TYR A 213 -6.50 25.44 3.52
N ALA A 214 -7.77 25.43 3.18
CA ALA A 214 -8.85 25.17 4.14
C ALA A 214 -9.06 23.66 4.35
N TYR A 215 -9.17 23.24 5.58
CA TYR A 215 -9.36 21.84 5.98
C TYR A 215 -10.20 21.74 7.25
N THR A 216 -10.72 20.56 7.54
CA THR A 216 -11.45 20.26 8.78
C THR A 216 -10.63 19.44 9.76
N ASP A 217 -9.79 18.54 9.26
CA ASP A 217 -8.95 17.66 10.07
C ASP A 217 -7.67 17.24 9.29
N MET A 218 -6.61 16.88 10.04
CA MET A 218 -5.36 16.31 9.53
C MET A 218 -4.86 15.24 10.49
N TRP A 219 -4.95 13.98 10.08
CA TRP A 219 -4.63 12.85 10.96
C TRP A 219 -3.11 12.66 11.19
N ALA A 220 -2.25 13.17 10.31
CA ALA A 220 -0.79 13.08 10.46
C ALA A 220 -0.17 14.20 11.30
N GLY A 221 -1.00 14.99 11.97
CA GLY A 221 -0.60 16.05 12.89
C GLY A 221 -0.84 17.46 12.38
N SER A 222 -0.59 18.44 13.26
CA SER A 222 -0.81 19.86 12.97
C SER A 222 0.08 20.36 11.83
N PRO A 223 -0.39 21.32 11.01
CA PRO A 223 0.38 21.92 9.94
C PRO A 223 1.70 22.54 10.39
N LYS A 224 2.75 22.31 9.63
CA LYS A 224 4.07 22.95 9.75
C LYS A 224 4.23 23.88 8.56
N TYR A 225 3.75 25.11 8.70
CA TYR A 225 3.73 26.10 7.62
C TYR A 225 5.10 26.60 7.16
N ASP A 226 6.16 26.28 7.89
CA ASP A 226 7.58 26.48 7.55
C ASP A 226 8.23 25.26 6.90
N GLY A 227 7.48 24.16 6.78
CA GLY A 227 7.94 22.93 6.14
C GLY A 227 7.75 22.95 4.63
N THR A 228 7.89 21.76 4.01
CA THR A 228 7.86 21.59 2.53
C THR A 228 6.54 20.98 2.07
N TYR A 229 6.01 21.51 0.95
CA TYR A 229 4.96 20.88 0.15
C TYR A 229 5.38 20.86 -1.32
N ASP A 230 5.91 19.73 -1.78
CA ASP A 230 6.45 19.53 -3.14
C ASP A 230 6.00 18.20 -3.76
N VAL A 231 4.81 17.73 -3.37
CA VAL A 231 4.19 16.49 -3.84
C VAL A 231 2.84 16.76 -4.50
N ASP A 232 2.33 15.77 -5.23
CA ASP A 232 1.00 15.82 -5.84
C ASP A 232 -0.12 15.79 -4.79
N ASP A 233 -1.11 16.66 -4.96
CA ASP A 233 -2.38 16.60 -4.23
C ASP A 233 -3.48 15.89 -5.02
N SER A 234 -3.30 15.76 -6.34
CA SER A 234 -4.21 15.02 -7.21
C SER A 234 -3.51 14.45 -8.45
N VAL A 235 -4.13 13.42 -9.05
CA VAL A 235 -3.59 12.68 -10.18
C VAL A 235 -4.69 12.14 -11.07
N VAL A 236 -4.43 12.08 -12.36
CA VAL A 236 -5.24 11.34 -13.34
C VAL A 236 -4.34 10.44 -14.17
N GLY A 237 -4.85 9.29 -14.60
CA GLY A 237 -4.05 8.39 -15.42
C GLY A 237 -4.87 7.37 -16.21
N MET A 238 -4.25 6.86 -17.26
CA MET A 238 -4.73 5.74 -18.05
C MET A 238 -3.58 4.76 -18.28
N ILE A 239 -3.82 3.50 -17.94
CA ILE A 239 -2.84 2.43 -18.05
C ILE A 239 -3.39 1.35 -18.98
N ARG A 240 -2.66 1.01 -20.04
CA ARG A 240 -2.98 -0.11 -20.93
C ARG A 240 -2.21 -1.34 -20.50
N THR A 241 -2.92 -2.45 -20.35
CA THR A 241 -2.32 -3.75 -20.01
C THR A 241 -2.59 -4.80 -21.09
N GLU A 242 -2.11 -6.00 -20.91
CA GLU A 242 -2.53 -7.17 -21.73
C GLU A 242 -3.93 -7.67 -21.37
N GLY A 243 -4.49 -7.20 -20.27
CA GLY A 243 -5.89 -7.39 -19.85
C GLY A 243 -6.68 -6.09 -20.01
N PRO A 244 -7.31 -5.59 -18.92
CA PRO A 244 -8.14 -4.39 -18.97
C PRO A 244 -7.33 -3.10 -19.21
N VAL A 245 -7.99 -2.09 -19.76
CA VAL A 245 -7.54 -0.71 -19.62
C VAL A 245 -7.95 -0.21 -18.23
N ILE A 246 -7.02 0.47 -17.54
CA ILE A 246 -7.27 1.03 -16.21
C ILE A 246 -7.33 2.54 -16.32
N SER A 247 -8.40 3.16 -15.85
CA SER A 247 -8.48 4.62 -15.65
C SER A 247 -8.39 4.94 -14.17
N LEU A 248 -7.58 5.93 -13.82
CA LEU A 248 -7.29 6.33 -12.45
C LEU A 248 -7.62 7.81 -12.24
N HIS A 249 -8.42 8.09 -11.22
CA HIS A 249 -8.63 9.43 -10.70
C HIS A 249 -8.34 9.45 -9.20
N GLY A 250 -7.37 10.24 -8.78
CA GLY A 250 -6.97 10.29 -7.39
C GLY A 250 -6.79 11.71 -6.88
N ALA A 251 -7.11 11.93 -5.61
CA ALA A 251 -6.82 13.18 -4.95
C ALA A 251 -6.89 13.06 -3.42
N TRP A 252 -5.93 13.63 -2.75
CA TRP A 252 -6.07 14.05 -1.36
C TRP A 252 -6.97 15.28 -1.26
N ALA A 253 -6.89 16.18 -2.27
CA ALA A 253 -7.64 17.42 -2.27
C ALA A 253 -8.06 17.85 -3.68
N GLN A 254 -9.36 18.05 -3.87
CA GLN A 254 -9.97 18.64 -5.06
C GLN A 254 -11.20 19.45 -4.67
N ASN A 255 -11.61 20.42 -5.51
CA ASN A 255 -12.85 21.15 -5.32
C ASN A 255 -14.03 20.34 -5.89
N ILE A 256 -14.44 19.30 -5.17
CA ILE A 256 -15.54 18.38 -5.51
C ILE A 256 -16.60 18.36 -4.40
N GLY A 257 -17.83 17.98 -4.74
CA GLY A 257 -18.94 17.97 -3.78
C GLY A 257 -18.91 16.79 -2.83
N GLU A 258 -18.51 15.61 -3.32
CA GLU A 258 -18.51 14.36 -2.54
C GLU A 258 -17.20 13.60 -2.74
N ASN A 259 -16.78 12.87 -1.69
CA ASN A 259 -15.63 11.99 -1.77
C ASN A 259 -16.00 10.73 -2.57
N GLU A 260 -15.08 10.28 -3.41
CA GLU A 260 -15.22 9.09 -4.25
C GLU A 260 -14.09 8.12 -3.95
N CYS A 261 -14.41 7.01 -3.28
CA CYS A 261 -13.43 5.97 -2.92
C CYS A 261 -13.97 4.61 -3.34
N TYR A 262 -13.82 4.27 -4.64
CA TYR A 262 -14.33 3.02 -5.20
C TYR A 262 -13.49 2.50 -6.37
N ILE A 263 -13.69 1.23 -6.70
CA ILE A 263 -13.15 0.59 -7.90
C ILE A 263 -14.29 -0.10 -8.64
N ASP A 264 -14.48 0.22 -9.93
CA ASP A 264 -15.40 -0.46 -10.82
C ASP A 264 -14.64 -1.43 -11.72
N PHE A 265 -14.97 -2.70 -11.63
CA PHE A 265 -14.52 -3.74 -12.57
C PHE A 265 -15.63 -3.97 -13.60
N MET A 266 -15.36 -3.71 -14.88
CA MET A 266 -16.32 -3.79 -15.96
C MET A 266 -15.98 -4.95 -16.90
N GLY A 267 -16.77 -6.00 -16.83
CA GLY A 267 -16.67 -7.17 -17.69
C GLY A 267 -17.83 -7.25 -18.70
N ASP A 268 -17.69 -8.12 -19.70
CA ASP A 268 -18.70 -8.31 -20.75
C ASP A 268 -19.91 -9.17 -20.34
N LYS A 269 -19.83 -9.83 -19.14
CA LYS A 269 -20.94 -10.60 -18.56
C LYS A 269 -21.44 -10.03 -17.23
N GLY A 270 -20.74 -9.10 -16.65
CA GLY A 270 -21.10 -8.46 -15.40
C GLY A 270 -20.06 -7.44 -14.95
N GLY A 271 -20.37 -6.74 -13.88
CA GLY A 271 -19.50 -5.76 -13.27
C GLY A 271 -19.54 -5.80 -11.75
N ILE A 272 -18.54 -5.22 -11.12
CA ILE A 272 -18.48 -5.07 -9.66
C ILE A 272 -18.05 -3.65 -9.33
N ARG A 273 -18.75 -3.01 -8.38
CA ARG A 273 -18.26 -1.83 -7.68
C ARG A 273 -17.83 -2.20 -6.28
N LEU A 274 -16.54 -2.08 -6.01
CA LEU A 274 -15.96 -2.15 -4.66
C LEU A 274 -15.99 -0.76 -4.02
N GLN A 275 -16.65 -0.60 -2.89
CA GLN A 275 -16.45 0.56 -2.03
C GLN A 275 -15.19 0.32 -1.19
N TYR A 276 -14.18 1.18 -1.35
CA TYR A 276 -12.88 0.96 -0.72
C TYR A 276 -13.00 0.75 0.81
N GLY A 277 -12.40 -0.33 1.31
CA GLY A 277 -12.46 -0.71 2.73
C GLY A 277 -13.82 -1.24 3.21
N LYS A 278 -14.78 -1.51 2.29
CA LYS A 278 -16.15 -1.95 2.61
C LYS A 278 -16.56 -3.15 1.76
N ASP A 279 -17.88 -3.33 1.63
CA ASP A 279 -18.52 -4.30 0.76
C ASP A 279 -18.45 -3.92 -0.73
N PHE A 280 -19.00 -4.79 -1.57
CA PHE A 280 -19.11 -4.53 -3.00
C PHE A 280 -20.48 -4.92 -3.53
N THR A 281 -20.85 -4.32 -4.66
CA THR A 281 -22.08 -4.61 -5.40
C THR A 281 -21.75 -5.27 -6.72
N VAL A 282 -22.47 -6.34 -7.05
CA VAL A 282 -22.38 -7.06 -8.33
C VAL A 282 -23.53 -6.62 -9.22
N TYR A 283 -23.21 -6.30 -10.47
CA TYR A 283 -24.16 -5.95 -11.53
C TYR A 283 -24.10 -7.00 -12.64
N SER A 284 -25.25 -7.52 -13.06
CA SER A 284 -25.32 -8.55 -14.08
C SER A 284 -26.65 -8.49 -14.83
N SER A 285 -26.91 -9.45 -15.72
CA SER A 285 -28.22 -9.68 -16.33
C SER A 285 -28.54 -11.17 -16.36
N GLU A 286 -29.73 -11.54 -15.89
CA GLU A 286 -30.20 -12.90 -15.85
C GLU A 286 -31.63 -12.96 -16.41
N TYR A 287 -31.89 -13.93 -17.27
CA TYR A 287 -33.22 -14.14 -17.88
C TYR A 287 -33.81 -12.89 -18.57
N GLY A 288 -32.95 -12.02 -19.12
CA GLY A 288 -33.34 -10.76 -19.75
C GLY A 288 -33.65 -9.62 -18.79
N ALA A 289 -33.41 -9.79 -17.50
CA ALA A 289 -33.55 -8.75 -16.46
C ALA A 289 -32.18 -8.27 -15.97
N LEU A 290 -32.08 -6.98 -15.65
CA LEU A 290 -30.92 -6.44 -14.95
C LEU A 290 -30.95 -6.88 -13.49
N THR A 291 -29.82 -7.34 -12.97
CA THR A 291 -29.68 -7.79 -11.60
C THR A 291 -28.62 -6.98 -10.87
N GLU A 292 -28.91 -6.66 -9.63
CA GLU A 292 -27.99 -6.01 -8.70
C GLU A 292 -28.08 -6.73 -7.36
N TYR A 293 -26.94 -7.10 -6.77
CA TYR A 293 -26.93 -7.71 -5.45
C TYR A 293 -25.62 -7.44 -4.71
N LYS A 294 -25.70 -7.47 -3.38
CA LYS A 294 -24.55 -7.39 -2.47
C LYS A 294 -24.33 -8.74 -1.83
N PRO A 295 -23.18 -9.39 -2.04
CA PRO A 295 -22.82 -10.60 -1.31
C PRO A 295 -22.76 -10.33 0.19
N VAL A 296 -23.28 -11.26 1.00
CA VAL A 296 -23.22 -11.20 2.46
C VAL A 296 -22.17 -12.20 2.93
N PHE A 297 -21.12 -11.72 3.59
CA PHE A 297 -20.03 -12.54 4.12
C PHE A 297 -19.41 -11.88 5.34
N LYS A 298 -18.62 -12.65 6.11
CA LYS A 298 -17.91 -12.12 7.27
C LYS A 298 -16.61 -11.44 6.83
N MET A 299 -16.45 -10.18 7.20
CA MET A 299 -15.17 -9.46 7.07
C MET A 299 -14.31 -9.78 8.30
N ARG A 300 -13.10 -10.28 8.06
CA ARG A 300 -12.07 -10.45 9.09
C ARG A 300 -11.13 -9.25 9.07
N ASP A 301 -10.37 -9.10 10.13
CA ASP A 301 -9.31 -8.09 10.17
C ASP A 301 -8.21 -8.45 9.15
N HIS A 302 -8.05 -7.63 8.13
CA HIS A 302 -7.11 -7.86 7.05
C HIS A 302 -5.64 -7.63 7.49
N PHE A 303 -5.37 -6.80 8.50
CA PHE A 303 -4.04 -6.68 9.08
C PHE A 303 -3.66 -7.95 9.87
N GLN A 304 -4.61 -8.51 10.62
CA GLN A 304 -4.39 -9.79 11.27
C GLN A 304 -4.13 -10.91 10.24
N ASN A 305 -4.94 -10.96 9.16
CA ASN A 305 -4.74 -11.93 8.09
C ASN A 305 -3.36 -11.79 7.42
N GLU A 306 -2.87 -10.55 7.22
CA GLU A 306 -1.54 -10.30 6.63
C GLU A 306 -0.41 -10.79 7.53
N ILE A 307 -0.44 -10.46 8.82
CA ILE A 307 0.57 -10.90 9.80
C ILE A 307 0.54 -12.42 9.96
N ASP A 308 -0.63 -13.02 10.07
CA ASP A 308 -0.75 -14.49 10.16
C ASP A 308 -0.17 -15.17 8.92
N ALA A 309 -0.49 -14.64 7.73
CA ALA A 309 0.04 -15.15 6.47
C ALA A 309 1.57 -14.96 6.38
N PHE A 310 2.11 -13.82 6.86
CA PHE A 310 3.55 -13.58 6.87
C PHE A 310 4.29 -14.59 7.76
N ILE A 311 3.80 -14.85 8.97
CA ILE A 311 4.36 -15.85 9.89
C ILE A 311 4.30 -17.26 9.26
N ASP A 312 3.16 -17.63 8.67
CA ASP A 312 2.99 -18.92 7.99
C ASP A 312 3.91 -19.06 6.77
N CYS A 313 4.06 -18.00 5.98
CA CYS A 313 4.97 -17.96 4.83
C CYS A 313 6.42 -18.30 5.24
N ILE A 314 6.92 -17.71 6.31
CA ILE A 314 8.29 -17.96 6.80
C ILE A 314 8.44 -19.43 7.24
N LYS A 315 7.44 -20.00 7.90
CA LYS A 315 7.45 -21.38 8.39
C LYS A 315 7.34 -22.43 7.29
N THR A 316 6.50 -22.15 6.30
CA THR A 316 6.15 -23.15 5.27
C THR A 316 6.91 -22.96 3.97
N GLY A 317 7.51 -21.79 3.73
CA GLY A 317 8.10 -21.38 2.45
C GLY A 317 7.07 -21.08 1.36
N LYS A 318 5.76 -21.03 1.68
CA LYS A 318 4.71 -20.72 0.71
C LYS A 318 4.74 -19.23 0.37
N LYS A 319 5.03 -18.91 -0.89
CA LYS A 319 5.08 -17.53 -1.38
C LYS A 319 3.72 -16.85 -1.26
N LEU A 320 3.69 -15.64 -0.69
CA LEU A 320 2.50 -14.82 -0.55
C LEU A 320 2.19 -14.00 -1.79
N PRO A 321 0.93 -13.61 -2.01
CA PRO A 321 0.58 -12.67 -3.07
C PRO A 321 1.26 -11.29 -2.89
N SER A 322 1.58 -10.88 -1.65
CA SER A 322 2.27 -9.63 -1.32
C SER A 322 3.80 -9.67 -1.47
N HIS A 323 4.36 -10.75 -2.04
CA HIS A 323 5.79 -10.85 -2.31
C HIS A 323 6.25 -9.75 -3.27
N ILE A 324 7.48 -9.23 -3.08
CA ILE A 324 8.04 -8.12 -3.86
C ILE A 324 7.95 -8.36 -5.37
N ASP A 325 8.12 -9.59 -5.86
CA ASP A 325 8.05 -9.91 -7.29
C ASP A 325 6.69 -9.61 -7.94
N THR A 326 5.61 -9.68 -7.17
CA THR A 326 4.27 -9.36 -7.67
C THR A 326 3.89 -7.91 -7.43
N VAL A 327 4.33 -7.33 -6.31
CA VAL A 327 3.95 -5.96 -5.94
C VAL A 327 4.77 -4.90 -6.67
N ILE A 328 5.97 -5.24 -7.13
CA ILE A 328 6.89 -4.29 -7.77
C ILE A 328 6.29 -3.58 -9.00
N ILE A 329 5.34 -4.21 -9.68
CA ILE A 329 4.63 -3.62 -10.83
C ILE A 329 3.89 -2.34 -10.43
N THR A 330 3.38 -2.27 -9.20
CA THR A 330 2.69 -1.07 -8.70
C THR A 330 3.65 0.12 -8.60
N ALA A 331 4.88 -0.12 -8.11
CA ALA A 331 5.92 0.91 -8.09
C ALA A 331 6.31 1.37 -9.50
N GLN A 332 6.37 0.44 -10.47
CA GLN A 332 6.64 0.77 -11.87
C GLN A 332 5.54 1.62 -12.49
N MET A 333 4.26 1.29 -12.24
CA MET A 333 3.13 2.08 -12.74
C MET A 333 3.11 3.49 -12.16
N MET A 334 3.32 3.64 -10.85
CA MET A 334 3.37 4.95 -10.19
C MET A 334 4.52 5.81 -10.75
N GLN A 335 5.71 5.23 -10.90
CA GLN A 335 6.84 5.92 -11.53
C GLN A 335 6.50 6.35 -12.96
N ALA A 336 5.88 5.47 -13.75
CA ALA A 336 5.51 5.80 -15.13
C ALA A 336 4.44 6.91 -15.22
N ILE A 337 3.53 7.03 -14.25
CA ILE A 337 2.59 8.15 -14.17
C ILE A 337 3.34 9.46 -13.92
N TYR A 338 4.29 9.49 -12.97
CA TYR A 338 5.11 10.68 -12.73
C TYR A 338 6.00 11.03 -13.93
N ASP A 339 6.63 10.04 -14.57
CA ASP A 339 7.45 10.23 -15.76
C ASP A 339 6.61 10.77 -16.93
N SER A 340 5.37 10.27 -17.08
CA SER A 340 4.41 10.76 -18.09
C SER A 340 4.05 12.22 -17.85
N SER A 341 3.75 12.58 -16.61
CA SER A 341 3.43 13.95 -16.19
C SER A 341 4.61 14.90 -16.44
N GLU A 342 5.82 14.50 -16.05
CA GLU A 342 7.02 15.33 -16.23
C GLU A 342 7.40 15.51 -17.71
N GLN A 343 7.22 14.46 -18.52
CA GLN A 343 7.60 14.47 -19.94
C GLN A 343 6.46 14.86 -20.88
N HIS A 344 5.22 15.03 -20.36
CA HIS A 344 3.99 15.29 -21.11
C HIS A 344 3.77 14.35 -22.29
N LYS A 345 4.02 13.03 -22.06
CA LYS A 345 3.87 11.98 -23.08
C LYS A 345 3.53 10.62 -22.48
N GLU A 346 3.02 9.71 -23.32
CA GLU A 346 2.85 8.30 -22.98
C GLU A 346 4.21 7.64 -22.71
N ILE A 347 4.29 6.84 -21.64
CA ILE A 347 5.45 6.02 -21.29
C ILE A 347 5.17 4.57 -21.68
N THR A 348 6.04 3.99 -22.48
CA THR A 348 6.00 2.55 -22.84
C THR A 348 6.80 1.76 -21.83
N LEU A 349 6.20 0.70 -21.27
CA LEU A 349 6.86 -0.25 -20.39
C LEU A 349 7.13 -1.53 -21.17
N GLY A 350 8.36 -1.98 -21.16
CA GLY A 350 8.85 -3.14 -21.93
C GLY A 350 8.59 -4.49 -21.27
#